data_f74d59e8de55fc81bcdbf3500be6c27a
#
_entry.id   f74d59e8de55fc81bcdbf3500be6c27a
#
_cell.length_a   1.000
_cell.length_b   1.000
_cell.length_c   1.000
_cell.angle_alpha   90.00
_cell.angle_beta   90.00
_cell.angle_gamma   90.00
#
_symmetry.space_group_name_H-M   'P 1'
#
loop_
_entity.id
_entity.type
_entity.pdbx_description
1 polymer ?
#
loop_
_entity_poly.entity_id
_entity_poly.type
_entity_poly.pdbx_seq_one_letter_code
_entity_poly.pdbx_strand_id
1 'polypeptide(L)'
;MGASESTEFDKPWRETPWENRELLEKNLRELKLSDSNVKYVRILLAGAVGAGKSSFINSVNSAFQGQITTEALADTVSGTSFTKTYRTYCIRNGQSFLPFVFNDIMGLESGDSQGADPEDIAKALEGLLKEGYNFNPTDSAKKGGYRSKPSKSEDLTHCLVYVIAADKVSMMNQEIFKKIKYIREKASELEIPQAVIMTRVDEACPLVQNNLRKIYTSKKIKVKMQECSNSVGVPVSHIFPVKNYHEEIDTQNDTDVLILRALTQIVHIADDLLNKRKSESKKGCFLCCC
;
A
#
# COMPACT_ATOMS: atom_id res chain seq x y z
N MET A 1 -4.55 -44.13 9.80
CA MET A 1 -3.67 -43.46 8.83
C MET A 1 -4.40 -42.24 8.38
N GLY A 2 -4.15 -41.10 9.00
CA GLY A 2 -4.72 -39.80 8.58
C GLY A 2 -4.04 -39.37 7.29
N ALA A 3 -4.79 -39.19 6.22
CA ALA A 3 -4.29 -38.55 5.03
C ALA A 3 -3.83 -37.14 5.44
N SER A 4 -2.53 -36.84 5.31
CA SER A 4 -2.05 -35.47 5.51
C SER A 4 -2.71 -34.59 4.46
N GLU A 5 -3.55 -33.66 4.91
CA GLU A 5 -4.19 -32.73 4.00
C GLU A 5 -3.12 -32.00 3.19
N SER A 6 -3.25 -32.02 1.86
CA SER A 6 -2.32 -31.33 0.97
C SER A 6 -2.19 -29.86 1.39
N THR A 7 -0.98 -29.33 1.49
CA THR A 7 -0.69 -27.93 1.79
C THR A 7 -0.92 -27.00 0.58
N GLU A 8 -1.14 -27.59 -0.60
CA GLU A 8 -1.35 -26.91 -1.87
C GLU A 8 -2.69 -27.23 -2.50
N PHE A 9 -3.17 -26.33 -3.35
CA PHE A 9 -4.20 -26.59 -4.35
C PHE A 9 -3.57 -27.15 -5.62
N ASP A 10 -4.31 -27.94 -6.38
CA ASP A 10 -3.86 -28.51 -7.67
C ASP A 10 -3.56 -27.44 -8.73
N LYS A 11 -4.29 -26.31 -8.63
CA LYS A 11 -4.14 -25.15 -9.53
C LYS A 11 -4.12 -23.85 -8.74
N PRO A 12 -3.41 -22.82 -9.22
CA PRO A 12 -3.43 -21.51 -8.59
C PRO A 12 -4.86 -20.92 -8.67
N TRP A 13 -5.37 -20.35 -7.56
CA TRP A 13 -6.68 -19.68 -7.56
C TRP A 13 -6.62 -18.27 -8.15
N ARG A 14 -5.42 -17.75 -8.40
CA ARG A 14 -5.16 -16.47 -9.08
C ARG A 14 -3.96 -16.65 -10.00
N GLU A 15 -4.18 -16.45 -11.29
CA GLU A 15 -3.10 -16.53 -12.29
C GLU A 15 -2.10 -15.39 -12.11
N THR A 16 -0.83 -15.68 -12.37
CA THR A 16 0.26 -14.71 -12.28
C THR A 16 1.14 -14.81 -13.52
N PRO A 17 1.39 -13.69 -14.20
CA PRO A 17 2.17 -13.67 -15.44
C PRO A 17 3.67 -13.64 -15.11
N TRP A 18 4.21 -14.73 -14.56
CA TRP A 18 5.59 -14.82 -14.06
C TRP A 18 6.66 -14.46 -15.09
N GLU A 19 6.38 -14.69 -16.37
CA GLU A 19 7.32 -14.43 -17.47
C GLU A 19 7.14 -13.01 -18.08
N ASN A 20 6.22 -12.20 -17.55
CA ASN A 20 5.85 -10.91 -18.16
C ASN A 20 6.32 -9.71 -17.34
N ARG A 21 7.42 -9.83 -16.58
CA ARG A 21 7.98 -8.75 -15.76
C ARG A 21 8.16 -7.45 -16.57
N GLU A 22 8.81 -7.57 -17.73
CA GLU A 22 9.11 -6.41 -18.59
C GLU A 22 7.84 -5.73 -19.11
N LEU A 23 6.81 -6.52 -19.44
CA LEU A 23 5.53 -5.99 -19.89
C LEU A 23 4.80 -5.24 -18.77
N LEU A 24 4.82 -5.78 -17.54
CA LEU A 24 4.24 -5.10 -16.37
C LEU A 24 4.95 -3.78 -16.08
N GLU A 25 6.27 -3.78 -16.11
CA GLU A 25 7.09 -2.58 -15.93
C GLU A 25 6.80 -1.54 -17.02
N LYS A 26 6.83 -1.96 -18.31
CA LYS A 26 6.55 -1.10 -19.45
C LYS A 26 5.18 -0.43 -19.34
N ASN A 27 4.14 -1.21 -19.04
CA ASN A 27 2.77 -0.68 -18.90
C ASN A 27 2.67 0.40 -17.81
N LEU A 28 3.38 0.22 -16.68
CA LEU A 28 3.42 1.23 -15.62
C LEU A 28 4.24 2.46 -16.01
N ARG A 29 5.31 2.30 -16.79
CA ARG A 29 6.12 3.44 -17.30
C ARG A 29 5.36 4.28 -18.33
N GLU A 30 4.52 3.65 -19.14
CA GLU A 30 3.74 4.27 -20.21
C GLU A 30 2.32 4.68 -19.76
N LEU A 31 2.00 4.47 -18.47
CA LEU A 31 0.68 4.73 -17.93
C LEU A 31 0.29 6.21 -18.10
N LYS A 32 -0.92 6.43 -18.59
CA LYS A 32 -1.55 7.76 -18.67
C LYS A 32 -2.78 7.77 -17.78
N LEU A 33 -2.86 8.75 -16.90
CA LEU A 33 -4.00 8.91 -16.01
C LEU A 33 -5.24 9.39 -16.78
N SER A 34 -6.41 8.95 -16.33
CA SER A 34 -7.71 9.31 -16.91
C SER A 34 -8.01 10.81 -16.85
N ASP A 35 -7.49 11.50 -15.83
CA ASP A 35 -7.54 12.96 -15.75
C ASP A 35 -6.17 13.59 -16.06
N SER A 36 -6.05 14.21 -17.22
CA SER A 36 -4.82 14.89 -17.67
C SER A 36 -4.43 16.11 -16.83
N ASN A 37 -5.33 16.63 -15.98
CA ASN A 37 -5.02 17.72 -15.07
C ASN A 37 -4.31 17.25 -13.79
N VAL A 38 -4.33 15.94 -13.52
CA VAL A 38 -3.64 15.32 -12.38
C VAL A 38 -2.31 14.75 -12.87
N LYS A 39 -1.20 15.19 -12.27
CA LYS A 39 0.13 14.73 -12.64
C LYS A 39 0.47 13.34 -12.14
N TYR A 40 -0.05 12.99 -10.96
CA TYR A 40 0.17 11.69 -10.32
C TYR A 40 -0.98 11.34 -9.39
N VAL A 41 -1.24 10.06 -9.23
CA VAL A 41 -2.09 9.55 -8.16
C VAL A 41 -1.27 9.38 -6.88
N ARG A 42 -1.89 9.72 -5.75
CA ARG A 42 -1.30 9.63 -4.42
C ARG A 42 -1.77 8.39 -3.71
N ILE A 43 -0.84 7.53 -3.32
CA ILE A 43 -1.07 6.26 -2.62
C ILE A 43 -0.58 6.41 -1.18
N LEU A 44 -1.50 6.42 -0.21
CA LEU A 44 -1.17 6.49 1.21
C LEU A 44 -0.97 5.08 1.77
N LEU A 45 0.20 4.81 2.37
CA LEU A 45 0.49 3.53 3.02
C LEU A 45 0.22 3.62 4.52
N ALA A 46 -0.67 2.78 5.05
CA ALA A 46 -0.99 2.67 6.46
C ALA A 46 -0.79 1.22 6.96
N GLY A 47 -0.45 1.03 8.22
CA GLY A 47 -0.25 -0.31 8.81
C GLY A 47 0.61 -0.26 10.04
N ALA A 48 0.71 -1.40 10.73
CA ALA A 48 1.49 -1.52 11.97
C ALA A 48 2.98 -1.20 11.75
N VAL A 49 3.67 -0.86 12.84
CA VAL A 49 5.13 -0.79 12.87
C VAL A 49 5.71 -2.14 12.43
N GLY A 50 6.74 -2.11 11.60
CA GLY A 50 7.40 -3.31 11.06
C GLY A 50 6.56 -4.12 10.06
N ALA A 51 5.43 -3.61 9.57
CA ALA A 51 4.62 -4.28 8.55
C ALA A 51 5.25 -4.24 7.13
N GLY A 52 6.32 -3.46 6.92
CA GLY A 52 7.05 -3.38 5.66
C GLY A 52 6.59 -2.28 4.71
N LYS A 53 6.03 -1.16 5.21
CA LYS A 53 5.61 0.01 4.40
C LYS A 53 6.77 0.61 3.61
N SER A 54 7.80 1.07 4.30
CA SER A 54 8.99 1.67 3.69
C SER A 54 9.75 0.65 2.83
N SER A 55 9.81 -0.63 3.27
CA SER A 55 10.39 -1.72 2.49
C SER A 55 9.64 -1.97 1.19
N PHE A 56 8.31 -1.80 1.17
CA PHE A 56 7.52 -1.92 -0.06
C PHE A 56 7.85 -0.79 -1.04
N ILE A 57 7.98 0.46 -0.58
CA ILE A 57 8.41 1.58 -1.41
C ILE A 57 9.79 1.30 -2.02
N ASN A 58 10.75 0.86 -1.21
CA ASN A 58 12.09 0.50 -1.68
C ASN A 58 12.04 -0.65 -2.70
N SER A 59 11.19 -1.66 -2.46
CA SER A 59 11.04 -2.79 -3.38
C SER A 59 10.42 -2.38 -4.71
N VAL A 60 9.44 -1.48 -4.70
CA VAL A 60 8.90 -0.87 -5.92
C VAL A 60 10.01 -0.12 -6.66
N ASN A 61 10.73 0.75 -5.97
CA ASN A 61 11.83 1.50 -6.60
C ASN A 61 12.90 0.57 -7.17
N SER A 62 13.27 -0.49 -6.42
CA SER A 62 14.24 -1.51 -6.87
C SER A 62 13.80 -2.21 -8.16
N ALA A 63 12.51 -2.60 -8.25
CA ALA A 63 11.97 -3.25 -9.44
C ALA A 63 12.06 -2.36 -10.69
N PHE A 64 11.91 -1.03 -10.54
CA PHE A 64 12.06 -0.08 -11.66
C PHE A 64 13.50 0.30 -11.96
N GLN A 65 14.40 0.31 -10.97
CA GLN A 65 15.80 0.67 -11.17
C GLN A 65 16.67 -0.54 -11.60
N GLY A 66 16.18 -1.78 -11.44
CA GLY A 66 16.93 -3.01 -11.73
C GLY A 66 18.08 -3.26 -10.75
N GLN A 67 18.07 -2.61 -9.59
CA GLN A 67 19.03 -2.74 -8.50
C GLN A 67 18.38 -2.46 -7.15
N ILE A 68 18.91 -3.01 -6.09
CA ILE A 68 18.37 -2.77 -4.74
C ILE A 68 18.55 -1.30 -4.33
N THR A 69 17.46 -0.68 -3.89
CA THR A 69 17.43 0.72 -3.44
C THR A 69 16.94 0.81 -1.99
N THR A 70 17.40 1.81 -1.25
CA THR A 70 17.10 2.02 0.17
C THR A 70 16.75 3.49 0.45
N GLU A 71 15.97 4.11 -0.45
CA GLU A 71 15.61 5.53 -0.34
C GLU A 71 14.67 5.82 0.84
N ALA A 72 13.68 4.94 1.06
CA ALA A 72 12.82 5.02 2.21
C ALA A 72 13.47 4.31 3.42
N LEU A 73 13.45 4.99 4.59
CA LEU A 73 14.00 4.42 5.82
C LEU A 73 13.12 3.27 6.29
N ALA A 74 13.61 2.04 6.14
CA ALA A 74 12.92 0.84 6.59
C ALA A 74 13.24 0.54 8.06
N ASP A 75 12.24 0.05 8.80
CA ASP A 75 12.41 -0.40 10.18
C ASP A 75 13.31 -1.63 10.22
N THR A 76 14.36 -1.58 11.02
CA THR A 76 15.14 -2.74 11.43
C THR A 76 14.56 -3.31 12.74
N VAL A 77 15.04 -4.44 13.18
CA VAL A 77 14.52 -5.32 14.25
C VAL A 77 14.20 -4.66 15.61
N SER A 78 14.36 -3.36 15.77
CA SER A 78 14.25 -2.66 17.08
C SER A 78 12.83 -2.41 17.62
N GLY A 79 11.78 -2.74 16.86
CA GLY A 79 10.38 -2.62 17.34
C GLY A 79 9.84 -1.20 17.47
N THR A 80 10.62 -0.17 17.15
CA THR A 80 10.18 1.23 17.13
C THR A 80 10.13 1.75 15.71
N SER A 81 9.15 2.57 15.35
CA SER A 81 9.03 3.16 14.01
C SER A 81 10.16 4.15 13.75
N PHE A 82 10.92 3.93 12.66
CA PHE A 82 11.87 4.93 12.16
C PHE A 82 11.17 6.06 11.41
N THR A 83 10.05 5.79 10.76
CA THR A 83 9.26 6.79 10.07
C THR A 83 8.48 7.62 11.08
N LYS A 84 8.98 8.80 11.41
CA LYS A 84 8.32 9.75 12.32
C LYS A 84 7.63 10.90 11.59
N THR A 85 7.88 11.06 10.30
CA THR A 85 7.41 12.18 9.51
C THR A 85 6.64 11.71 8.28
N TYR A 86 5.62 12.49 7.89
CA TYR A 86 4.93 12.32 6.61
C TYR A 86 5.87 12.62 5.45
N ARG A 87 6.11 11.66 4.58
CA ARG A 87 7.03 11.78 3.45
C ARG A 87 6.39 11.29 2.16
N THR A 88 6.68 12.00 1.08
CA THR A 88 6.27 11.66 -0.28
C THR A 88 7.45 11.09 -1.05
N TYR A 89 7.27 9.90 -1.62
CA TYR A 89 8.26 9.21 -2.45
C TYR A 89 7.78 9.12 -3.89
N CYS A 90 8.60 9.64 -4.81
CA CYS A 90 8.38 9.57 -6.24
C CYS A 90 9.27 8.50 -6.85
N ILE A 91 8.75 7.67 -7.74
CA ILE A 91 9.55 6.63 -8.42
C ILE A 91 10.12 7.20 -9.72
N ARG A 92 11.43 7.09 -9.89
CA ARG A 92 12.14 7.62 -11.07
C ARG A 92 11.83 6.83 -12.34
N ASN A 93 11.67 7.57 -13.44
CA ASN A 93 11.52 7.04 -14.81
C ASN A 93 12.45 7.78 -15.75
N GLY A 94 13.72 7.38 -15.77
CA GLY A 94 14.78 8.12 -16.45
C GLY A 94 14.98 9.52 -15.84
N GLN A 95 14.79 10.56 -16.65
CA GLN A 95 14.86 11.96 -16.21
C GLN A 95 13.53 12.50 -15.63
N SER A 96 12.46 11.70 -15.64
CA SER A 96 11.14 12.04 -15.14
C SER A 96 10.75 11.17 -13.95
N PHE A 97 9.48 11.26 -13.53
CA PHE A 97 8.89 10.42 -12.50
C PHE A 97 7.65 9.70 -13.06
N LEU A 98 7.34 8.55 -12.47
CA LEU A 98 6.12 7.82 -12.77
C LEU A 98 4.87 8.60 -12.29
N PRO A 99 3.70 8.38 -12.90
CA PRO A 99 2.48 9.14 -12.58
C PRO A 99 1.79 8.65 -11.29
N PHE A 100 2.58 8.24 -10.30
CA PHE A 100 2.11 7.90 -8.96
C PHE A 100 3.17 8.19 -7.91
N VAL A 101 2.73 8.50 -6.70
CA VAL A 101 3.60 8.75 -5.55
C VAL A 101 3.11 7.98 -4.34
N PHE A 102 4.04 7.60 -3.47
CA PHE A 102 3.73 6.98 -2.19
C PHE A 102 3.86 8.01 -1.06
N ASN A 103 2.92 7.99 -0.14
CA ASN A 103 3.07 8.65 1.14
C ASN A 103 3.32 7.61 2.22
N ASP A 104 4.50 7.71 2.84
CA ASP A 104 4.86 6.92 4.00
C ASP A 104 4.53 7.69 5.28
N ILE A 105 3.99 6.98 6.24
CA ILE A 105 3.57 7.52 7.53
C ILE A 105 4.11 6.64 8.67
N MET A 106 4.13 7.21 9.87
CA MET A 106 4.44 6.46 11.09
C MET A 106 3.52 5.25 11.23
N GLY A 107 4.08 4.12 11.68
CA GLY A 107 3.31 2.89 11.90
C GLY A 107 2.29 3.01 13.02
N LEU A 108 1.22 2.23 12.91
CA LEU A 108 0.23 2.05 13.98
C LEU A 108 0.82 1.16 15.07
N GLU A 109 0.58 1.52 16.32
CA GLU A 109 0.96 0.75 17.51
C GLU A 109 -0.25 0.58 18.44
N SER A 110 -0.19 -0.40 19.34
CA SER A 110 -1.15 -0.53 20.43
C SER A 110 -0.91 0.57 21.48
N GLY A 111 -2.00 1.04 22.10
CA GLY A 111 -1.98 2.16 23.05
C GLY A 111 -2.34 3.50 22.40
N ASP A 112 -3.01 4.36 23.20
CA ASP A 112 -3.59 5.61 22.70
C ASP A 112 -2.55 6.67 22.34
N SER A 113 -1.36 6.60 22.94
CA SER A 113 -0.27 7.55 22.76
C SER A 113 0.94 7.00 21.98
N GLN A 114 0.79 5.83 21.36
CA GLN A 114 1.88 5.19 20.62
C GLN A 114 1.53 5.05 19.13
N GLY A 115 2.55 5.20 18.28
CA GLY A 115 2.39 5.15 16.85
C GLY A 115 1.64 6.36 16.27
N ALA A 116 1.22 6.27 15.01
CA ALA A 116 0.45 7.30 14.37
C ALA A 116 -0.96 7.41 14.96
N ASP A 117 -1.42 8.64 15.18
CA ASP A 117 -2.80 8.93 15.55
C ASP A 117 -3.70 8.68 14.34
N PRO A 118 -4.76 7.87 14.42
CA PRO A 118 -5.70 7.65 13.33
C PRO A 118 -6.31 8.92 12.76
N GLU A 119 -6.49 9.96 13.59
CA GLU A 119 -6.98 11.26 13.16
C GLU A 119 -6.00 11.98 12.24
N ASP A 120 -4.69 11.87 12.50
CA ASP A 120 -3.66 12.42 11.62
C ASP A 120 -3.65 11.70 10.26
N ILE A 121 -3.91 10.38 10.27
CA ILE A 121 -4.05 9.61 9.04
C ILE A 121 -5.31 10.04 8.27
N ALA A 122 -6.43 10.28 8.95
CA ALA A 122 -7.63 10.83 8.34
C ALA A 122 -7.36 12.18 7.64
N LYS A 123 -6.60 13.07 8.28
CA LYS A 123 -6.15 14.34 7.67
C LYS A 123 -5.22 14.13 6.47
N ALA A 124 -4.39 13.07 6.48
CA ALA A 124 -3.57 12.70 5.32
C ALA A 124 -4.46 12.28 4.14
N LEU A 125 -5.55 11.54 4.40
CA LEU A 125 -6.53 11.17 3.36
C LEU A 125 -7.13 12.40 2.69
N GLU A 126 -7.44 13.43 3.47
CA GLU A 126 -7.98 14.72 3.01
C GLU A 126 -6.93 15.64 2.37
N GLY A 127 -5.65 15.24 2.32
CA GLY A 127 -4.57 16.07 1.77
C GLY A 127 -4.20 17.27 2.64
N LEU A 128 -4.51 17.22 3.93
CA LEU A 128 -4.29 18.32 4.86
C LEU A 128 -2.91 18.30 5.53
N LEU A 129 -2.19 17.17 5.48
CA LEU A 129 -0.83 17.10 6.02
C LEU A 129 0.17 17.77 5.08
N LYS A 130 1.10 18.53 5.66
CA LYS A 130 2.25 19.06 4.94
C LYS A 130 3.38 18.03 4.90
N GLU A 131 4.17 18.07 3.85
CA GLU A 131 5.43 17.30 3.77
C GLU A 131 6.28 17.60 5.01
N GLY A 132 6.86 16.55 5.62
CA GLY A 132 7.65 16.67 6.84
C GLY A 132 6.81 16.79 8.13
N TYR A 133 5.46 16.65 8.06
CA TYR A 133 4.64 16.61 9.28
C TYR A 133 5.15 15.52 10.23
N ASN A 134 5.35 15.88 11.51
CA ASN A 134 5.84 14.96 12.53
C ASN A 134 4.67 14.35 13.31
N PHE A 135 4.54 13.03 13.28
CA PHE A 135 3.51 12.27 13.98
C PHE A 135 3.72 12.15 15.50
N ASN A 136 4.66 12.91 16.10
CA ASN A 136 4.95 12.81 17.52
C ASN A 136 3.74 13.25 18.39
N PRO A 137 3.14 12.35 19.19
CA PRO A 137 1.92 12.64 19.96
C PRO A 137 2.13 13.63 21.11
N THR A 138 3.39 13.87 21.53
CA THR A 138 3.71 14.67 22.73
C THR A 138 3.97 16.14 22.45
N ASP A 139 3.97 16.56 21.17
CA ASP A 139 4.37 17.91 20.81
C ASP A 139 3.17 18.84 20.58
N SER A 140 3.10 19.91 21.35
CA SER A 140 2.15 21.02 21.13
C SER A 140 2.34 21.76 19.78
N ALA A 141 3.36 21.37 19.01
CA ALA A 141 3.63 21.83 17.64
C ALA A 141 2.62 21.36 16.58
N LYS A 142 1.61 20.57 16.94
CA LYS A 142 0.52 20.11 16.04
C LYS A 142 -0.15 21.26 15.26
N LYS A 143 -0.13 22.48 15.75
CA LYS A 143 -0.81 23.65 15.12
C LYS A 143 -0.20 24.12 13.80
N GLY A 144 1.04 23.80 13.48
CA GLY A 144 1.73 24.28 12.25
C GLY A 144 1.79 23.27 11.10
N GLY A 145 1.49 21.98 11.34
CA GLY A 145 1.66 20.88 10.39
C GLY A 145 0.49 20.64 9.44
N TYR A 146 -0.67 21.25 9.69
CA TYR A 146 -1.86 21.09 8.87
C TYR A 146 -2.08 22.26 7.93
N ARG A 147 -2.76 21.97 6.81
CA ARG A 147 -3.39 22.98 5.94
C ARG A 147 -4.87 23.10 6.32
N SER A 148 -5.45 24.28 6.13
CA SER A 148 -6.90 24.48 6.32
C SER A 148 -7.74 23.83 5.22
N LYS A 149 -7.14 23.64 4.03
CA LYS A 149 -7.71 22.95 2.87
C LYS A 149 -6.59 22.40 1.98
N PRO A 150 -6.85 21.37 1.17
CA PRO A 150 -5.93 20.92 0.15
C PRO A 150 -5.57 22.08 -0.79
N SER A 151 -4.30 22.21 -1.16
CA SER A 151 -3.87 23.26 -2.09
C SER A 151 -4.23 22.93 -3.54
N LYS A 152 -4.23 21.60 -3.87
CA LYS A 152 -4.51 21.06 -5.20
C LYS A 152 -5.21 19.71 -5.07
N SER A 153 -5.88 19.28 -6.14
CA SER A 153 -6.44 17.90 -6.25
C SER A 153 -5.39 16.81 -6.05
N GLU A 154 -4.16 17.08 -6.44
CA GLU A 154 -3.01 16.17 -6.27
C GLU A 154 -2.58 15.99 -4.79
N ASP A 155 -3.04 16.86 -3.88
CA ASP A 155 -2.77 16.71 -2.44
C ASP A 155 -3.68 15.65 -1.80
N LEU A 156 -4.85 15.38 -2.40
CA LEU A 156 -5.78 14.35 -1.93
C LEU A 156 -5.20 12.95 -2.09
N THR A 157 -5.52 12.06 -1.17
CA THR A 157 -5.23 10.64 -1.34
C THR A 157 -6.18 10.03 -2.39
N HIS A 158 -5.62 9.26 -3.33
CA HIS A 158 -6.38 8.61 -4.39
C HIS A 158 -6.59 7.11 -4.15
N CYS A 159 -5.73 6.49 -3.34
CA CYS A 159 -5.88 5.12 -2.85
C CYS A 159 -5.24 4.98 -1.48
N LEU A 160 -5.96 4.37 -0.54
CA LEU A 160 -5.42 3.95 0.74
C LEU A 160 -4.99 2.49 0.65
N VAL A 161 -3.73 2.22 1.00
CA VAL A 161 -3.17 0.86 0.99
C VAL A 161 -2.75 0.48 2.40
N TYR A 162 -3.39 -0.53 2.96
CA TYR A 162 -2.94 -1.14 4.20
C TYR A 162 -1.79 -2.10 3.92
N VAL A 163 -0.71 -1.97 4.68
CA VAL A 163 0.41 -2.90 4.64
C VAL A 163 0.32 -3.80 5.87
N ILE A 164 0.13 -5.09 5.63
CA ILE A 164 -0.13 -6.11 6.68
C ILE A 164 0.87 -7.25 6.51
N ALA A 165 1.60 -7.58 7.57
CA ALA A 165 2.51 -8.72 7.58
C ALA A 165 1.75 -10.05 7.70
N ALA A 166 1.90 -10.95 6.73
CA ALA A 166 1.16 -12.23 6.64
C ALA A 166 1.46 -13.15 7.83
N ASP A 167 2.69 -13.13 8.34
CA ASP A 167 3.11 -13.90 9.51
C ASP A 167 2.44 -13.41 10.80
N LYS A 168 2.04 -12.14 10.87
CA LYS A 168 1.49 -11.49 12.07
C LYS A 168 -0.02 -11.26 12.05
N VAL A 169 -0.70 -11.45 10.92
CA VAL A 169 -2.14 -11.09 10.78
C VAL A 169 -3.03 -11.75 11.83
N SER A 170 -2.80 -13.03 12.17
CA SER A 170 -3.60 -13.75 13.18
C SER A 170 -3.29 -13.34 14.64
N MET A 171 -2.17 -12.65 14.86
CA MET A 171 -1.70 -12.23 16.19
C MET A 171 -1.76 -10.72 16.39
N MET A 172 -2.32 -10.00 15.43
CA MET A 172 -2.38 -8.54 15.48
C MET A 172 -3.32 -8.09 16.62
N ASN A 173 -2.87 -7.10 17.40
CA ASN A 173 -3.62 -6.57 18.52
C ASN A 173 -4.96 -5.96 18.06
N GLN A 174 -6.03 -6.22 18.84
CA GLN A 174 -7.38 -5.69 18.59
C GLN A 174 -7.42 -4.15 18.55
N GLU A 175 -6.56 -3.46 19.29
CA GLU A 175 -6.46 -1.99 19.25
C GLU A 175 -5.97 -1.48 17.89
N ILE A 176 -5.02 -2.19 17.27
CA ILE A 176 -4.56 -1.85 15.92
C ILE A 176 -5.71 -2.04 14.91
N PHE A 177 -6.50 -3.10 15.05
CA PHE A 177 -7.68 -3.30 14.19
C PHE A 177 -8.75 -2.21 14.41
N LYS A 178 -8.95 -1.73 15.64
CA LYS A 178 -9.84 -0.58 15.90
C LYS A 178 -9.34 0.69 15.18
N LYS A 179 -8.03 0.97 15.24
CA LYS A 179 -7.43 2.09 14.52
C LYS A 179 -7.59 1.93 12.99
N ILE A 180 -7.34 0.74 12.45
CA ILE A 180 -7.55 0.44 11.03
C ILE A 180 -9.03 0.63 10.64
N LYS A 181 -9.97 0.16 11.46
CA LYS A 181 -11.41 0.33 11.22
C LYS A 181 -11.80 1.80 11.13
N TYR A 182 -11.32 2.63 12.06
CA TYR A 182 -11.56 4.08 12.03
C TYR A 182 -11.06 4.72 10.72
N ILE A 183 -9.81 4.42 10.34
CA ILE A 183 -9.20 4.94 9.11
C ILE A 183 -9.99 4.47 7.88
N ARG A 184 -10.44 3.20 7.87
CA ARG A 184 -11.26 2.61 6.81
C ARG A 184 -12.59 3.35 6.65
N GLU A 185 -13.27 3.66 7.76
CA GLU A 185 -14.53 4.38 7.76
C GLU A 185 -14.32 5.79 7.19
N LYS A 186 -13.28 6.50 7.60
CA LYS A 186 -12.91 7.81 7.05
C LYS A 186 -12.58 7.77 5.56
N ALA A 187 -11.83 6.78 5.11
CA ALA A 187 -11.56 6.59 3.68
C ALA A 187 -12.85 6.32 2.88
N SER A 188 -13.78 5.56 3.46
CA SER A 188 -15.08 5.27 2.83
C SER A 188 -15.98 6.51 2.76
N GLU A 189 -16.00 7.35 3.80
CA GLU A 189 -16.71 8.65 3.80
C GLU A 189 -16.18 9.58 2.69
N LEU A 190 -14.89 9.52 2.40
CA LEU A 190 -14.22 10.29 1.34
C LEU A 190 -14.26 9.61 -0.04
N GLU A 191 -14.93 8.45 -0.14
CA GLU A 191 -14.99 7.60 -1.34
C GLU A 191 -13.61 7.16 -1.85
N ILE A 192 -12.59 7.14 -0.99
CA ILE A 192 -11.24 6.72 -1.33
C ILE A 192 -11.19 5.19 -1.40
N PRO A 193 -10.82 4.60 -2.55
CA PRO A 193 -10.69 3.15 -2.68
C PRO A 193 -9.56 2.61 -1.80
N GLN A 194 -9.71 1.35 -1.40
CA GLN A 194 -8.85 0.72 -0.41
C GLN A 194 -8.32 -0.63 -0.91
N ALA A 195 -7.06 -0.88 -0.66
CA ALA A 195 -6.38 -2.13 -0.98
C ALA A 195 -5.47 -2.57 0.18
N VAL A 196 -4.96 -3.80 0.10
CA VAL A 196 -4.00 -4.35 1.05
C VAL A 196 -2.78 -4.88 0.29
N ILE A 197 -1.60 -4.51 0.72
CA ILE A 197 -0.35 -5.22 0.45
C ILE A 197 -0.08 -6.15 1.62
N MET A 198 -0.11 -7.45 1.36
CA MET A 198 0.23 -8.47 2.35
C MET A 198 1.69 -8.88 2.18
N THR A 199 2.56 -8.39 3.05
CA THR A 199 4.00 -8.60 3.05
C THR A 199 4.40 -9.90 3.79
N ARG A 200 5.68 -10.27 3.76
CA ARG A 200 6.26 -11.40 4.50
C ARG A 200 5.56 -12.73 4.25
N VAL A 201 5.15 -12.96 3.00
CA VAL A 201 4.47 -14.19 2.60
C VAL A 201 5.39 -15.42 2.68
N ASP A 202 6.66 -15.21 2.48
CA ASP A 202 7.76 -16.17 2.64
C ASP A 202 7.95 -16.55 4.12
N GLU A 203 7.96 -15.61 5.04
CA GLU A 203 8.02 -15.87 6.48
C GLU A 203 6.74 -16.57 6.99
N ALA A 204 5.58 -16.26 6.40
CA ALA A 204 4.30 -16.86 6.77
C ALA A 204 4.15 -18.32 6.31
N CYS A 205 4.82 -18.74 5.25
CA CYS A 205 4.57 -20.03 4.60
C CYS A 205 5.87 -20.67 4.08
N PRO A 206 6.32 -21.82 4.65
CA PRO A 206 7.52 -22.51 4.18
C PRO A 206 7.48 -22.93 2.70
N LEU A 207 6.28 -23.25 2.18
CA LEU A 207 6.10 -23.58 0.77
C LEU A 207 6.47 -22.39 -0.13
N VAL A 208 6.03 -21.17 0.26
CA VAL A 208 6.30 -19.93 -0.47
C VAL A 208 7.75 -19.46 -0.24
N GLN A 209 8.31 -19.69 0.94
CA GLN A 209 9.72 -19.44 1.24
C GLN A 209 10.64 -20.22 0.29
N ASN A 210 10.33 -21.48 0.06
CA ASN A 210 11.12 -22.34 -0.84
C ASN A 210 10.87 -22.00 -2.33
N ASN A 211 9.66 -21.57 -2.69
CA ASN A 211 9.31 -21.22 -4.06
C ASN A 211 8.19 -20.16 -4.08
N LEU A 212 8.55 -18.92 -4.40
CA LEU A 212 7.63 -17.79 -4.42
C LEU A 212 6.47 -17.97 -5.43
N ARG A 213 6.67 -18.73 -6.51
CA ARG A 213 5.62 -19.06 -7.50
C ARG A 213 4.47 -19.88 -6.92
N LYS A 214 4.68 -20.49 -5.74
CA LYS A 214 3.65 -21.24 -5.00
C LYS A 214 2.68 -20.35 -4.19
N ILE A 215 2.81 -19.05 -4.25
CA ILE A 215 2.01 -18.08 -3.47
C ILE A 215 0.49 -18.27 -3.68
N TYR A 216 0.06 -18.55 -4.90
CA TYR A 216 -1.35 -18.73 -5.25
C TYR A 216 -1.79 -20.20 -5.31
N THR A 217 -0.92 -21.17 -5.03
CA THR A 217 -1.29 -22.57 -4.76
C THR A 217 -1.30 -22.89 -3.27
N SER A 218 -0.65 -22.07 -2.42
CA SER A 218 -0.58 -22.28 -0.98
C SER A 218 -1.94 -22.09 -0.30
N LYS A 219 -2.49 -23.14 0.30
CA LYS A 219 -3.70 -23.06 1.16
C LYS A 219 -3.47 -22.11 2.33
N LYS A 220 -2.26 -22.11 2.91
CA LYS A 220 -1.92 -21.24 4.05
C LYS A 220 -1.99 -19.76 3.68
N ILE A 221 -1.46 -19.34 2.53
CA ILE A 221 -1.55 -17.95 2.08
C ILE A 221 -3.00 -17.57 1.80
N LYS A 222 -3.79 -18.45 1.19
CA LYS A 222 -5.23 -18.18 0.97
C LYS A 222 -5.98 -17.95 2.28
N VAL A 223 -5.72 -18.75 3.30
CA VAL A 223 -6.30 -18.57 4.64
C VAL A 223 -5.88 -17.23 5.24
N LYS A 224 -4.59 -16.88 5.18
CA LYS A 224 -4.09 -15.58 5.66
C LYS A 224 -4.73 -14.38 4.94
N MET A 225 -4.95 -14.48 3.64
CA MET A 225 -5.67 -13.45 2.88
C MET A 225 -7.12 -13.33 3.33
N GLN A 226 -7.79 -14.46 3.63
CA GLN A 226 -9.16 -14.44 4.12
C GLN A 226 -9.26 -13.86 5.55
N GLU A 227 -8.34 -14.24 6.44
CA GLU A 227 -8.22 -13.66 7.78
C GLU A 227 -8.02 -12.13 7.70
N CYS A 228 -7.13 -11.69 6.83
CA CYS A 228 -6.88 -10.27 6.58
C CYS A 228 -8.13 -9.56 6.06
N SER A 229 -8.80 -10.14 5.06
CA SER A 229 -10.06 -9.61 4.50
C SER A 229 -11.11 -9.41 5.58
N ASN A 230 -11.31 -10.41 6.43
CA ASN A 230 -12.30 -10.37 7.52
C ASN A 230 -11.96 -9.31 8.58
N SER A 231 -10.66 -9.14 8.89
CA SER A 231 -10.21 -8.23 9.94
C SER A 231 -10.12 -6.78 9.49
N VAL A 232 -9.66 -6.54 8.26
CA VAL A 232 -9.48 -5.18 7.70
C VAL A 232 -10.75 -4.69 7.00
N GLY A 233 -11.61 -5.60 6.51
CA GLY A 233 -12.83 -5.27 5.78
C GLY A 233 -12.59 -4.89 4.32
N VAL A 234 -11.48 -5.32 3.74
CA VAL A 234 -11.14 -5.15 2.32
C VAL A 234 -11.34 -6.49 1.60
N PRO A 235 -12.03 -6.56 0.44
CA PRO A 235 -12.29 -7.82 -0.25
C PRO A 235 -10.99 -8.50 -0.69
N VAL A 236 -10.98 -9.84 -0.70
CA VAL A 236 -9.79 -10.64 -1.06
C VAL A 236 -9.25 -10.27 -2.45
N SER A 237 -10.11 -9.82 -3.37
CA SER A 237 -9.70 -9.35 -4.70
C SER A 237 -8.76 -8.14 -4.66
N HIS A 238 -8.85 -7.32 -3.62
CA HIS A 238 -8.01 -6.14 -3.40
C HIS A 238 -6.87 -6.40 -2.39
N ILE A 239 -6.58 -7.66 -2.08
CA ILE A 239 -5.43 -8.05 -1.25
C ILE A 239 -4.37 -8.65 -2.17
N PHE A 240 -3.17 -8.08 -2.13
CA PHE A 240 -2.02 -8.43 -2.97
C PHE A 240 -0.88 -8.96 -2.10
N PRO A 241 -0.67 -10.29 -2.06
CA PRO A 241 0.44 -10.88 -1.32
C PRO A 241 1.74 -10.63 -2.08
N VAL A 242 2.78 -10.16 -1.37
CA VAL A 242 4.10 -9.83 -1.91
C VAL A 242 5.22 -10.24 -0.95
N LYS A 243 6.41 -10.42 -1.51
CA LYS A 243 7.67 -10.44 -0.78
C LYS A 243 8.38 -9.10 -1.04
N ASN A 244 8.81 -8.40 0.01
CA ASN A 244 9.70 -7.25 -0.12
C ASN A 244 11.15 -7.72 -0.20
N TYR A 245 12.02 -6.95 -0.84
CA TYR A 245 13.46 -7.11 -0.74
C TYR A 245 13.93 -6.80 0.68
N HIS A 246 14.83 -7.61 1.21
CA HIS A 246 15.34 -7.50 2.58
C HIS A 246 16.85 -7.78 2.68
N GLU A 247 17.32 -8.95 2.25
CA GLU A 247 18.71 -9.38 2.33
C GLU A 247 19.36 -9.52 0.94
N GLU A 248 18.56 -9.44 -0.11
CA GLU A 248 19.01 -9.60 -1.47
C GLU A 248 19.90 -8.41 -1.88
N ILE A 249 20.95 -8.70 -2.64
CA ILE A 249 21.83 -7.69 -3.25
C ILE A 249 21.42 -7.37 -4.70
N ASP A 250 20.68 -8.28 -5.34
CA ASP A 250 20.19 -8.17 -6.70
C ASP A 250 18.66 -8.31 -6.76
N THR A 251 18.02 -7.72 -7.77
CA THR A 251 16.59 -7.89 -8.02
C THR A 251 16.30 -9.29 -8.56
N GLN A 252 15.11 -9.81 -8.26
CA GLN A 252 14.64 -11.14 -8.65
C GLN A 252 13.34 -11.05 -9.42
N ASN A 253 13.26 -11.72 -10.58
CA ASN A 253 12.10 -11.67 -11.46
C ASN A 253 10.76 -11.94 -10.74
N ASP A 254 10.69 -13.00 -9.94
CA ASP A 254 9.44 -13.41 -9.31
C ASP A 254 8.98 -12.43 -8.23
N THR A 255 9.92 -11.83 -7.49
CA THR A 255 9.66 -10.74 -6.53
C THR A 255 9.14 -9.51 -7.25
N ASP A 256 9.83 -9.07 -8.32
CA ASP A 256 9.43 -7.94 -9.14
C ASP A 256 8.03 -8.13 -9.75
N VAL A 257 7.73 -9.31 -10.28
CA VAL A 257 6.42 -9.62 -10.87
C VAL A 257 5.29 -9.42 -9.85
N LEU A 258 5.44 -9.91 -8.62
CA LEU A 258 4.43 -9.74 -7.58
C LEU A 258 4.24 -8.26 -7.22
N ILE A 259 5.34 -7.52 -7.06
CA ILE A 259 5.34 -6.09 -6.72
C ILE A 259 4.72 -5.26 -7.85
N LEU A 260 5.18 -5.43 -9.08
CA LEU A 260 4.68 -4.68 -10.23
C LEU A 260 3.21 -4.99 -10.52
N ARG A 261 2.79 -6.25 -10.35
CA ARG A 261 1.39 -6.64 -10.51
C ARG A 261 0.49 -6.01 -9.44
N ALA A 262 0.91 -6.06 -8.16
CA ALA A 262 0.18 -5.40 -7.08
C ALA A 262 0.06 -3.90 -7.34
N LEU A 263 1.16 -3.26 -7.72
CA LEU A 263 1.19 -1.84 -8.05
C LEU A 263 0.28 -1.49 -9.21
N THR A 264 0.29 -2.28 -10.29
CA THR A 264 -0.61 -2.09 -11.45
C THR A 264 -2.08 -2.03 -11.00
N GLN A 265 -2.51 -2.96 -10.15
CA GLN A 265 -3.88 -2.97 -9.65
C GLN A 265 -4.18 -1.76 -8.76
N ILE A 266 -3.27 -1.40 -7.85
CA ILE A 266 -3.44 -0.24 -6.96
C ILE A 266 -3.55 1.06 -7.75
N VAL A 267 -2.71 1.24 -8.77
CA VAL A 267 -2.72 2.45 -9.59
C VAL A 267 -3.99 2.52 -10.45
N HIS A 268 -4.45 1.39 -10.99
CA HIS A 268 -5.74 1.35 -11.70
C HIS A 268 -6.91 1.70 -10.78
N ILE A 269 -6.97 1.13 -9.57
CA ILE A 269 -7.99 1.46 -8.56
C ILE A 269 -7.97 2.96 -8.22
N ALA A 270 -6.79 3.57 -8.13
CA ALA A 270 -6.64 5.01 -7.88
C ALA A 270 -7.09 5.86 -9.09
N ASP A 271 -6.79 5.42 -10.31
CA ASP A 271 -7.19 6.10 -11.54
C ASP A 271 -8.70 6.01 -11.79
N ASP A 272 -9.35 4.91 -11.42
CA ASP A 272 -10.81 4.77 -11.46
C ASP A 272 -11.50 5.84 -10.62
N LEU A 273 -10.95 6.21 -9.45
CA LEU A 273 -11.45 7.32 -8.64
C LEU A 273 -11.33 8.67 -9.38
N LEU A 274 -10.21 8.92 -10.06
CA LEU A 274 -10.03 10.12 -10.86
C LEU A 274 -11.07 10.21 -11.97
N ASN A 275 -11.31 9.12 -12.67
CA ASN A 275 -12.30 9.04 -13.74
C ASN A 275 -13.72 9.30 -13.22
N LYS A 276 -14.08 8.73 -12.06
CA LYS A 276 -15.36 8.99 -11.38
C LYS A 276 -15.53 10.47 -11.07
N ARG A 277 -14.56 11.09 -10.37
CA ARG A 277 -14.61 12.52 -9.98
C ARG A 277 -14.70 13.46 -11.20
N LYS A 278 -13.96 13.15 -12.27
CA LYS A 278 -14.01 13.88 -13.54
C LYS A 278 -15.41 13.82 -14.20
N SER A 279 -16.07 12.67 -14.13
CA SER A 279 -17.41 12.47 -14.67
C SER A 279 -18.47 13.26 -13.88
N GLU A 280 -18.34 13.31 -12.58
CA GLU A 280 -19.25 14.03 -11.67
C GLU A 280 -19.12 15.54 -11.84
N SER A 281 -17.90 16.07 -11.97
CA SER A 281 -17.65 17.49 -12.22
C SER A 281 -18.26 17.96 -13.55
N LYS A 282 -18.25 17.14 -14.59
CA LYS A 282 -18.90 17.42 -15.87
C LYS A 282 -20.43 17.45 -15.75
N LYS A 283 -21.02 16.52 -14.99
CA LYS A 283 -22.49 16.48 -14.77
C LYS A 283 -22.98 17.70 -13.96
N GLY A 284 -22.22 18.13 -12.95
CA GLY A 284 -22.53 19.33 -12.18
C GLY A 284 -22.52 20.60 -13.01
N CYS A 285 -21.66 20.70 -14.02
CA CYS A 285 -21.61 21.86 -14.93
C CYS A 285 -22.81 21.90 -15.90
N PHE A 286 -23.37 20.75 -16.28
CA PHE A 286 -24.56 20.69 -17.13
C PHE A 286 -25.85 21.06 -16.39
N LEU A 287 -25.94 20.83 -15.09
CA LEU A 287 -27.11 21.17 -14.27
C LEU A 287 -27.17 22.65 -13.85
N CYS A 288 -26.08 23.40 -13.94
CA CYS A 288 -26.03 24.84 -13.67
C CYS A 288 -26.29 25.72 -14.90
N CYS A 289 -26.46 25.13 -16.07
CA CYS A 289 -26.72 25.86 -17.33
C CYS A 289 -28.14 25.69 -17.87
N CYS A 290 -29.08 25.16 -17.04
CA CYS A 290 -30.49 25.06 -17.38
C CYS A 290 -31.35 25.98 -16.52
#